data_31ca410d8e8562f8ee7c79b08d349cdc
#
_entry.id   31ca410d8e8562f8ee7c79b08d349cdc
#
_cell.length_a   1.000
_cell.length_b   1.000
_cell.length_c   1.000
_cell.angle_alpha   90.00
_cell.angle_beta   90.00
_cell.angle_gamma   90.00
#
_symmetry.space_group_name_H-M   'P 1'
#
loop_
_entity.id
_entity.type
_entity.pdbx_description
1 polymer ?
#
loop_
_entity_poly.entity_id
_entity_poly.type
_entity_poly.pdbx_seq_one_letter_code
_entity_poly.pdbx_strand_id
1 'polypeptide(L)'
;MQQQTKTKHQNRLDYFRRRMRFSTSRIGHLLGHKDSSTYCDYERGDRMPTLVNAFRLSAILRTPVEFLFPSLYDSLRDAIRAEEERLAAPTQAVLF
;
A
#
# COMPACT_ATOMS: atom_id res chain seq x y z
N MET A 1 -17.83 4.88 -21.54
CA MET A 1 -17.51 4.86 -21.13
C MET A 1 -16.70 4.95 -20.50
N GLN A 2 -16.43 4.68 -20.06
CA GLN A 2 -15.87 4.65 -19.60
C GLN A 2 -15.31 4.73 -18.72
N GLN A 3 -15.05 4.47 -18.31
CA GLN A 3 -14.55 4.49 -17.63
C GLN A 3 -13.71 4.67 -16.98
N GLN A 4 -13.60 4.52 -16.49
CA GLN A 4 -12.83 4.69 -15.89
C GLN A 4 -11.96 4.93 -15.44
N THR A 5 -12.35 4.45 -15.56
CA THR A 5 -11.09 4.74 -15.54
C THR A 5 -10.27 4.82 -14.27
N LYS A 6 -10.77 4.79 -13.18
CA LYS A 6 -10.08 4.76 -11.93
C LYS A 6 -9.57 3.36 -11.64
N THR A 7 -8.25 3.24 -11.50
CA THR A 7 -7.63 1.95 -11.26
C THR A 7 -7.58 1.67 -9.77
N LYS A 8 -8.08 0.52 -9.38
CA LYS A 8 -8.03 0.11 -7.99
C LYS A 8 -6.64 -0.45 -7.68
N HIS A 9 -6.12 -0.10 -6.51
CA HIS A 9 -4.88 -0.72 -6.08
C HIS A 9 -5.18 -2.05 -5.42
N GLN A 10 -4.22 -2.94 -5.44
CA GLN A 10 -4.31 -4.23 -4.78
C GLN A 10 -3.57 -4.16 -3.46
N ASN A 11 -4.15 -4.80 -2.45
CA ASN A 11 -3.53 -4.79 -1.15
C ASN A 11 -3.95 -6.04 -0.37
N ARG A 12 -3.36 -6.21 0.79
CA ARG A 12 -3.65 -7.36 1.65
C ARG A 12 -4.24 -6.93 2.98
N LEU A 13 -4.85 -5.77 3.02
CA LEU A 13 -5.48 -5.30 4.26
C LEU A 13 -6.52 -6.27 4.77
N ASP A 14 -7.36 -6.76 3.86
CA ASP A 14 -8.40 -7.73 4.21
C ASP A 14 -7.80 -8.98 4.85
N TYR A 15 -6.75 -9.50 4.24
CA TYR A 15 -6.10 -10.71 4.74
C TYR A 15 -5.57 -10.50 6.16
N PHE A 16 -4.82 -9.44 6.40
CA PHE A 16 -4.22 -9.22 7.71
C PHE A 16 -5.25 -8.84 8.75
N ARG A 17 -6.30 -8.09 8.36
CA ARG A 17 -7.38 -7.77 9.27
C ARG A 17 -8.07 -9.05 9.76
N ARG A 18 -8.36 -9.95 8.83
CA ARG A 18 -9.03 -11.20 9.18
C ARG A 18 -8.18 -12.07 10.08
N ARG A 19 -6.88 -12.07 9.85
CA ARG A 19 -5.97 -12.81 10.73
C ARG A 19 -6.01 -12.27 12.15
N MET A 20 -6.18 -10.97 12.31
CA MET A 20 -6.29 -10.35 13.63
C MET A 20 -7.69 -10.47 14.22
N ARG A 21 -8.64 -10.97 13.42
CA ARG A 21 -10.05 -11.09 13.82
C ARG A 21 -10.66 -9.75 14.16
N PHE A 22 -10.25 -8.71 13.46
CA PHE A 22 -10.81 -7.36 13.61
C PHE A 22 -11.92 -7.16 12.60
N SER A 23 -13.00 -6.49 13.03
CA SER A 23 -14.03 -6.04 12.10
C SER A 23 -13.56 -4.77 11.40
N THR A 24 -14.19 -4.46 10.26
CA THR A 24 -13.90 -3.21 9.59
C THR A 24 -14.25 -2.01 10.47
N SER A 25 -15.32 -2.12 11.25
CA SER A 25 -15.69 -1.05 12.19
C SER A 25 -14.60 -0.81 13.22
N ARG A 26 -14.00 -1.88 13.72
CA ARG A 26 -12.92 -1.71 14.68
C ARG A 26 -11.75 -0.99 14.07
N ILE A 27 -11.37 -1.36 12.85
CA ILE A 27 -10.27 -0.69 12.18
C ILE A 27 -10.59 0.79 11.97
N GLY A 28 -11.80 1.09 11.49
CA GLY A 28 -12.20 2.48 11.30
C GLY A 28 -12.11 3.27 12.59
N HIS A 29 -12.56 2.68 13.68
CA HIS A 29 -12.49 3.33 14.97
C HIS A 29 -11.03 3.58 15.39
N LEU A 30 -10.17 2.58 15.22
CA LEU A 30 -8.76 2.72 15.59
C LEU A 30 -8.03 3.73 14.71
N LEU A 31 -8.52 3.95 13.50
CA LEU A 31 -7.98 5.01 12.64
C LEU A 31 -8.47 6.40 13.03
N GLY A 32 -9.42 6.47 13.96
CA GLY A 32 -9.97 7.76 14.38
C GLY A 32 -11.11 8.25 13.51
N HIS A 33 -11.72 7.36 12.72
CA HIS A 33 -12.81 7.73 11.83
C HIS A 33 -14.16 7.48 12.52
N LYS A 34 -15.19 8.17 12.01
CA LYS A 34 -16.53 8.02 12.56
C LYS A 34 -17.11 6.64 12.29
N ASP A 35 -16.78 6.07 11.13
CA ASP A 35 -17.30 4.78 10.73
C ASP A 35 -16.25 4.07 9.87
N SER A 36 -16.64 2.93 9.29
CA SER A 36 -15.72 2.11 8.56
C SER A 36 -15.63 2.42 7.07
N SER A 37 -16.36 3.44 6.58
CA SER A 37 -16.47 3.62 5.13
C SER A 37 -15.13 3.93 4.48
N THR A 38 -14.32 4.81 5.08
CA THR A 38 -13.02 5.14 4.52
C THR A 38 -12.10 3.91 4.53
N TYR A 39 -12.09 3.19 5.63
CA TYR A 39 -11.28 1.99 5.68
C TYR A 39 -11.73 0.96 4.65
N CYS A 40 -13.03 0.79 4.48
CA CYS A 40 -13.54 -0.12 3.46
C CYS A 40 -13.09 0.27 2.06
N ASP A 41 -13.02 1.57 1.80
CA ASP A 41 -12.48 2.05 0.51
C ASP A 41 -11.01 1.66 0.37
N TYR A 42 -10.24 1.71 1.45
CA TYR A 42 -8.86 1.24 1.40
C TYR A 42 -8.80 -0.24 1.04
N GLU A 43 -9.60 -1.07 1.71
CA GLU A 43 -9.58 -2.52 1.43
C GLU A 43 -9.95 -2.83 0.00
N ARG A 44 -10.94 -2.13 -0.54
CA ARG A 44 -11.38 -2.36 -1.92
C ARG A 44 -10.40 -1.79 -2.94
N GLY A 45 -9.44 -0.97 -2.50
CA GLY A 45 -8.51 -0.34 -3.42
C GLY A 45 -9.05 0.90 -4.09
N ASP A 46 -10.20 1.40 -3.63
CA ASP A 46 -10.81 2.60 -4.19
C ASP A 46 -10.13 3.87 -3.72
N ARG A 47 -9.42 3.81 -2.62
CA ARG A 47 -8.77 4.96 -2.03
C ARG A 47 -7.43 4.53 -1.44
N MET A 48 -6.40 5.34 -1.64
CA MET A 48 -5.09 5.06 -1.07
C MET A 48 -4.99 5.78 0.28
N PRO A 49 -4.54 5.10 1.33
CA PRO A 49 -4.35 5.77 2.61
C PRO A 49 -3.30 6.86 2.51
N THR A 50 -3.46 7.90 3.32
CA THR A 50 -2.39 8.86 3.53
C THR A 50 -1.22 8.14 4.19
N LEU A 51 -0.04 8.78 4.15
CA LEU A 51 1.12 8.20 4.81
C LEU A 51 0.85 7.94 6.29
N VAL A 52 0.21 8.89 6.97
CA VAL A 52 -0.10 8.73 8.39
C VAL A 52 -1.01 7.53 8.60
N ASN A 53 -2.05 7.41 7.78
CA ASN A 53 -2.97 6.29 7.93
C ASN A 53 -2.33 4.96 7.55
N ALA A 54 -1.39 4.98 6.61
CA ALA A 54 -0.65 3.76 6.29
C ALA A 54 0.16 3.28 7.49
N PHE A 55 0.82 4.21 8.20
CA PHE A 55 1.53 3.84 9.41
C PHE A 55 0.60 3.37 10.51
N ARG A 56 -0.57 4.04 10.65
CA ARG A 56 -1.55 3.60 11.62
C ARG A 56 -2.02 2.18 11.34
N LEU A 57 -2.28 1.87 10.08
CA LEU A 57 -2.68 0.52 9.71
C LEU A 57 -1.59 -0.49 10.02
N SER A 58 -0.34 -0.13 9.74
CA SER A 58 0.79 -1.00 10.06
C SER A 58 0.83 -1.29 11.56
N ALA A 59 0.62 -0.27 12.38
CA ALA A 59 0.61 -0.45 13.84
C ALA A 59 -0.58 -1.29 14.30
N ILE A 60 -1.75 -1.02 13.73
CA ILE A 60 -2.96 -1.77 14.11
C ILE A 60 -2.82 -3.24 13.74
N LEU A 61 -2.34 -3.50 12.55
CA LEU A 61 -2.26 -4.86 12.02
C LEU A 61 -0.94 -5.55 12.34
N ARG A 62 -0.04 -4.84 12.99
CA ARG A 62 1.28 -5.34 13.39
C ARG A 62 2.02 -5.95 12.21
N THR A 63 1.97 -5.24 11.08
CA THR A 63 2.51 -5.72 9.83
C THR A 63 3.15 -4.55 9.10
N PRO A 64 4.38 -4.69 8.59
CA PRO A 64 5.01 -3.60 7.84
C PRO A 64 4.16 -3.16 6.66
N VAL A 65 4.24 -1.87 6.34
CA VAL A 65 3.42 -1.29 5.27
C VAL A 65 3.64 -2.00 3.94
N GLU A 66 4.88 -2.36 3.65
CA GLU A 66 5.17 -3.02 2.36
C GLU A 66 4.52 -4.39 2.24
N PHE A 67 4.17 -5.01 3.37
CA PHE A 67 3.43 -6.27 3.33
C PHE A 67 1.94 -6.04 3.16
N LEU A 68 1.46 -4.86 3.56
CA LEU A 68 0.06 -4.51 3.38
C LEU A 68 -0.24 -4.13 1.93
N PHE A 69 0.74 -3.57 1.24
CA PHE A 69 0.59 -3.10 -0.13
C PHE A 69 1.72 -3.64 -1.01
N PRO A 70 1.81 -4.99 -1.11
CA PRO A 70 2.98 -5.58 -1.79
C PRO A 70 3.07 -5.24 -3.27
N SER A 71 1.94 -5.19 -3.97
CA SER A 71 1.99 -4.87 -5.40
C SER A 71 2.52 -3.47 -5.64
N LEU A 72 2.09 -2.52 -4.83
CA LEU A 72 2.59 -1.16 -4.94
C LEU A 72 4.08 -1.11 -4.61
N TYR A 73 4.47 -1.74 -3.51
CA TYR A 73 5.88 -1.75 -3.12
C TYR A 73 6.72 -2.38 -4.22
N ASP A 74 6.30 -3.53 -4.74
CA ASP A 74 7.07 -4.25 -5.76
C ASP A 74 7.24 -3.41 -7.01
N SER A 75 6.18 -2.74 -7.46
CA SER A 75 6.27 -1.95 -8.69
C SER A 75 7.18 -0.75 -8.50
N LEU A 76 7.12 -0.10 -7.33
CA LEU A 76 7.99 1.03 -7.06
C LEU A 76 9.44 0.58 -6.94
N ARG A 77 9.68 -0.54 -6.25
CA ARG A 77 11.02 -1.08 -6.12
C ARG A 77 11.60 -1.42 -7.48
N ASP A 78 10.81 -2.09 -8.32
CA ASP A 78 11.30 -2.51 -9.62
C ASP A 78 11.65 -1.30 -10.50
N ALA A 79 10.84 -0.26 -10.44
CA ALA A 79 11.13 0.96 -11.19
C ALA A 79 12.42 1.61 -10.70
N ILE A 80 12.62 1.64 -9.40
CA ILE A 80 13.84 2.22 -8.83
C ILE A 80 15.06 1.39 -9.20
N ARG A 81 14.96 0.07 -9.11
CA ARG A 81 16.10 -0.79 -9.47
C ARG A 81 16.46 -0.66 -10.94
N ALA A 82 15.45 -0.55 -11.82
CA ALA A 82 15.72 -0.35 -13.23
C ALA A 82 16.45 0.97 -13.47
N GLU A 83 16.04 2.01 -12.77
CA GLU A 83 16.70 3.30 -12.92
C GLU A 83 18.12 3.26 -12.36
N GLU A 84 18.33 2.56 -11.27
CA GLU A 84 19.67 2.40 -10.72
C GLU A 84 20.59 1.72 -11.72
N GLU A 85 20.08 0.69 -12.39
CA GLU A 85 20.88 0.00 -13.41
C GLU A 85 21.20 0.93 -14.57
N ARG A 86 20.21 1.71 -15.00
CA ARG A 86 20.41 2.63 -16.11
C ARG A 86 21.48 3.66 -15.77
N LEU A 87 21.45 4.16 -14.55
CA LEU A 87 22.42 5.18 -14.11
C LEU A 87 23.81 4.62 -13.89
N ALA A 88 23.88 3.38 -13.44
CA ALA A 88 25.17 2.78 -13.09
C ALA A 88 25.94 2.30 -14.30
N ALA A 89 25.25 1.81 -15.34
CA ALA A 89 25.90 1.14 -16.45
C ALA A 89 26.98 1.98 -17.12
N PRO A 90 26.71 3.23 -17.55
CA PRO A 90 27.78 4.01 -18.17
C PRO A 90 28.87 4.39 -17.19
N THR A 91 28.51 4.60 -15.94
CA THR A 91 29.47 4.98 -14.93
C THR A 91 30.47 3.87 -14.67
N GLN A 92 30.00 2.66 -14.66
CA GLN A 92 30.88 1.51 -14.45
C GLN A 92 31.95 1.44 -15.52
N ALA A 93 31.55 1.67 -16.74
CA ALA A 93 32.50 1.64 -17.85
C ALA A 93 33.59 2.67 -17.68
N VAL A 94 33.26 3.81 -17.10
CA VAL A 94 34.22 4.88 -16.95
C VAL A 94 35.15 4.64 -15.78
N LEU A 95 34.62 4.11 -14.71
CA LEU A 95 35.40 4.01 -13.47
C LEU A 95 36.45 2.91 -13.53
N PHE A 96 36.27 1.96 -14.36
CA PHE A 96 37.15 0.81 -14.40
C PHE A 96 37.64 0.49 -15.78
#